data_d77019a8aa4e0185b24006781be80532
#
_entry.id   d77019a8aa4e0185b24006781be80532
#
_cell.length_a   1.000
_cell.length_b   1.000
_cell.length_c   1.000
_cell.angle_alpha   90.00
_cell.angle_beta   90.00
_cell.angle_gamma   90.00
#
_symmetry.space_group_name_H-M   'P 1'
#
loop_
_entity.id
_entity.type
_entity.pdbx_description
1 polymer ?
#
loop_
_entity_poly.entity_id
_entity_poly.type
_entity_poly.pdbx_seq_one_letter_code
_entity_poly.pdbx_strand_id
1 'polypeptide(L)'
;MEVSVLNIKGEDTGRKVVLNDSVFGIEPNDHAIYLDVKLYLAAQRQGTAKSKERSEMSGSTRKLGRQKGGGGARRGDINSPVLVGGARVFGPKPRNYDFKLNKKVKALARRSALSYKAQEGAIVVVEDFNFEAPKTKSFIDVVNNLKVADKKVLVVLPEANKNVYLSARNLQGAKVAIASDINTYGVLNAGVMVVTENALGKIEAVLNK
;
A
#
# COMPACT_ATOMS: atom_id res chain seq x y z
N MET A 1 2.00 -12.36 24.48
CA MET A 1 3.38 -11.86 24.32
C MET A 1 3.48 -10.50 25.03
N GLU A 2 4.52 -10.28 25.89
CA GLU A 2 4.71 -9.01 26.61
C GLU A 2 5.73 -8.13 25.89
N VAL A 3 5.45 -6.83 25.78
CA VAL A 3 6.34 -5.83 25.20
C VAL A 3 6.47 -4.64 26.15
N SER A 4 7.70 -4.16 26.37
CA SER A 4 7.97 -2.96 27.18
C SER A 4 7.49 -1.70 26.45
N VAL A 5 6.98 -0.73 27.23
CA VAL A 5 6.59 0.58 26.72
C VAL A 5 7.78 1.53 26.87
N LEU A 6 8.17 2.13 25.75
CA LEU A 6 9.24 3.11 25.68
C LEU A 6 8.71 4.55 25.72
N ASN A 7 9.52 5.48 26.18
CA ASN A 7 9.24 6.91 26.01
C ASN A 7 9.78 7.43 24.65
N ILE A 8 9.53 8.69 24.32
CA ILE A 8 10.02 9.35 23.10
C ILE A 8 11.57 9.39 23.03
N LYS A 9 12.24 9.29 24.17
CA LYS A 9 13.70 9.26 24.26
C LYS A 9 14.29 7.86 24.09
N GLY A 10 13.44 6.82 23.94
CA GLY A 10 13.86 5.43 23.81
C GLY A 10 14.22 4.74 25.13
N GLU A 11 13.87 5.33 26.28
CA GLU A 11 14.07 4.76 27.60
C GLU A 11 12.85 3.90 27.98
N ASP A 12 13.08 2.80 28.71
CA ASP A 12 12.00 1.94 29.21
C ASP A 12 11.27 2.65 30.36
N THR A 13 9.95 2.73 30.26
CA THR A 13 9.09 3.33 31.28
C THR A 13 8.80 2.39 32.45
N GLY A 14 9.26 1.14 32.39
CA GLY A 14 8.96 0.08 33.38
C GLY A 14 7.53 -0.49 33.21
N ARG A 15 6.74 0.02 32.28
CA ARG A 15 5.41 -0.53 31.97
C ARG A 15 5.51 -1.58 30.87
N LYS A 16 4.70 -2.63 31.01
CA LYS A 16 4.58 -3.69 30.00
C LYS A 16 3.14 -3.76 29.51
N VAL A 17 2.98 -3.96 28.22
CA VAL A 17 1.69 -4.21 27.60
C VAL A 17 1.67 -5.63 27.05
N VAL A 18 0.56 -6.33 27.32
CA VAL A 18 0.32 -7.70 26.80
C VAL A 18 -0.37 -7.59 25.46
N LEU A 19 0.25 -8.10 24.42
CA LEU A 19 -0.36 -8.23 23.08
C LEU A 19 -1.36 -9.39 23.10
N ASN A 20 -2.57 -9.15 22.60
CA ASN A 20 -3.63 -10.15 22.56
C ASN A 20 -3.32 -11.23 21.52
N ASP A 21 -3.26 -12.49 21.94
CA ASP A 21 -2.93 -13.64 21.09
C ASP A 21 -3.98 -13.86 19.96
N SER A 22 -5.23 -13.42 20.12
CA SER A 22 -6.25 -13.49 19.06
C SER A 22 -5.93 -12.61 17.86
N VAL A 23 -5.05 -11.60 18.01
CA VAL A 23 -4.65 -10.65 16.96
C VAL A 23 -3.19 -10.85 16.56
N PHE A 24 -2.30 -11.01 17.53
CA PHE A 24 -0.85 -11.04 17.33
C PHE A 24 -0.23 -12.44 17.43
N GLY A 25 -1.00 -13.44 17.91
CA GLY A 25 -0.51 -14.81 18.15
C GLY A 25 -1.14 -15.86 17.24
N ILE A 26 -1.87 -15.48 16.21
CA ILE A 26 -2.48 -16.44 15.28
C ILE A 26 -1.44 -17.09 14.38
N GLU A 27 -1.73 -18.29 13.89
CA GLU A 27 -0.97 -18.91 12.81
C GLU A 27 -1.15 -18.11 11.51
N PRO A 28 -0.05 -17.57 10.90
CA PRO A 28 -0.15 -16.71 9.73
C PRO A 28 -0.63 -17.46 8.50
N ASN A 29 -1.53 -16.84 7.72
CA ASN A 29 -2.03 -17.37 6.46
C ASN A 29 -1.47 -16.56 5.28
N ASP A 30 -0.43 -17.08 4.61
CA ASP A 30 0.28 -16.42 3.52
C ASP A 30 -0.61 -16.16 2.31
N HIS A 31 -1.53 -17.08 2.01
CA HIS A 31 -2.43 -16.90 0.87
C HIS A 31 -3.40 -15.74 1.09
N ALA A 32 -3.93 -15.57 2.30
CA ALA A 32 -4.78 -14.44 2.64
C ALA A 32 -4.00 -13.12 2.54
N ILE A 33 -2.76 -13.09 3.03
CA ILE A 33 -1.84 -11.96 2.90
C ILE A 33 -1.62 -11.61 1.43
N TYR A 34 -1.27 -12.58 0.60
CA TYR A 34 -1.06 -12.39 -0.83
C TYR A 34 -2.28 -11.78 -1.53
N LEU A 35 -3.47 -12.28 -1.25
CA LEU A 35 -4.70 -11.78 -1.87
C LEU A 35 -4.99 -10.33 -1.46
N ASP A 36 -4.81 -9.97 -0.19
CA ASP A 36 -5.07 -8.60 0.30
C ASP A 36 -4.04 -7.59 -0.23
N VAL A 37 -2.76 -7.97 -0.28
CA VAL A 37 -1.70 -7.15 -0.90
C VAL A 37 -1.96 -6.98 -2.41
N LYS A 38 -2.35 -8.04 -3.11
CA LYS A 38 -2.70 -7.98 -4.53
C LYS A 38 -3.87 -7.04 -4.78
N LEU A 39 -4.92 -7.11 -3.95
CA LEU A 39 -6.06 -6.21 -4.02
C LEU A 39 -5.63 -4.75 -3.81
N TYR A 40 -4.82 -4.50 -2.76
CA TYR A 40 -4.35 -3.16 -2.44
C TYR A 40 -3.55 -2.53 -3.60
N LEU A 41 -2.63 -3.28 -4.19
CA LEU A 41 -1.83 -2.82 -5.32
C LEU A 41 -2.67 -2.67 -6.61
N ALA A 42 -3.63 -3.57 -6.84
CA ALA A 42 -4.53 -3.49 -7.98
C ALA A 42 -5.45 -2.26 -7.91
N ALA A 43 -5.96 -1.92 -6.73
CA ALA A 43 -6.81 -0.75 -6.51
C ALA A 43 -6.09 0.59 -6.77
N GLN A 44 -4.75 0.62 -6.73
CA GLN A 44 -3.97 1.82 -7.04
C GLN A 44 -3.81 2.06 -8.55
N ARG A 45 -4.14 1.07 -9.40
CA ARG A 45 -3.99 1.17 -10.85
C ARG A 45 -5.16 1.91 -11.46
N GLN A 46 -4.89 2.97 -12.23
CA GLN A 46 -5.93 3.72 -12.94
C GLN A 46 -6.46 3.01 -14.19
N GLY A 47 -5.62 2.19 -14.83
CA GLY A 47 -6.02 1.37 -15.98
C GLY A 47 -6.43 2.16 -17.24
N THR A 48 -5.89 3.35 -17.44
CA THR A 48 -6.26 4.26 -18.55
C THR A 48 -5.53 4.01 -19.86
N ALA A 49 -4.61 3.02 -19.88
CA ALA A 49 -3.83 2.73 -21.09
C ALA A 49 -4.75 2.32 -22.25
N LYS A 50 -4.64 3.04 -23.37
CA LYS A 50 -5.42 2.82 -24.60
C LYS A 50 -4.55 3.03 -25.82
N SER A 51 -4.68 2.17 -26.83
CA SER A 51 -4.18 2.38 -28.17
C SER A 51 -5.34 2.68 -29.12
N LYS A 52 -5.10 3.49 -30.14
CA LYS A 52 -6.13 3.85 -31.14
C LYS A 52 -6.46 2.66 -32.03
N GLU A 53 -7.74 2.33 -32.10
CA GLU A 53 -8.29 1.37 -33.05
C GLU A 53 -8.47 2.01 -34.41
N ARG A 54 -8.75 1.20 -35.43
CA ARG A 54 -8.89 1.67 -36.84
C ARG A 54 -9.93 2.77 -37.01
N SER A 55 -11.05 2.69 -36.30
CA SER A 55 -12.10 3.71 -36.31
C SER A 55 -11.75 5.02 -35.61
N GLU A 56 -10.71 4.99 -34.76
CA GLU A 56 -10.28 6.16 -33.98
C GLU A 56 -9.08 6.89 -34.58
N MET A 57 -8.48 6.31 -35.63
CA MET A 57 -7.35 6.92 -36.29
C MET A 57 -7.84 8.05 -37.19
N SER A 58 -7.11 9.17 -37.21
CA SER A 58 -7.30 10.24 -38.20
C SER A 58 -6.72 9.80 -39.51
N GLY A 59 -7.44 10.04 -40.59
CA GLY A 59 -7.01 9.69 -41.93
C GLY A 59 -8.19 9.33 -42.85
N SER A 60 -7.94 9.31 -44.16
CA SER A 60 -8.94 8.96 -45.17
C SER A 60 -9.26 7.46 -45.15
N THR A 61 -10.52 7.12 -45.22
CA THR A 61 -11.01 5.75 -45.42
C THR A 61 -11.01 5.31 -46.86
N ARG A 62 -10.57 6.20 -47.77
CA ARG A 62 -10.49 5.90 -49.21
C ARG A 62 -9.49 4.77 -49.44
N LYS A 63 -9.83 3.89 -50.39
CA LYS A 63 -8.95 2.83 -50.87
C LYS A 63 -7.69 3.42 -51.48
N LEU A 64 -6.52 2.96 -51.08
CA LEU A 64 -5.20 3.50 -51.46
C LEU A 64 -4.83 3.21 -52.94
N GLY A 65 -5.40 2.17 -53.54
CA GLY A 65 -5.05 1.78 -54.90
C GLY A 65 -6.14 1.01 -55.59
N ARG A 66 -6.02 0.81 -56.90
CA ARG A 66 -6.95 0.02 -57.72
C ARG A 66 -6.90 -1.44 -57.29
N GLN A 67 -8.03 -2.16 -57.42
CA GLN A 67 -8.16 -3.56 -57.00
C GLN A 67 -7.25 -4.50 -57.80
N LYS A 68 -7.08 -4.23 -59.08
CA LYS A 68 -6.28 -5.05 -60.01
C LYS A 68 -5.50 -4.12 -61.00
N GLY A 69 -4.49 -4.67 -61.68
CA GLY A 69 -3.73 -3.98 -62.71
C GLY A 69 -2.55 -3.14 -62.23
N GLY A 70 -2.21 -3.16 -60.93
CA GLY A 70 -1.11 -2.40 -60.34
C GLY A 70 0.14 -3.19 -59.97
N GLY A 71 0.18 -4.51 -60.17
CA GLY A 71 1.31 -5.38 -59.84
C GLY A 71 1.66 -5.52 -58.34
N GLY A 72 1.04 -4.71 -57.47
CA GLY A 72 1.29 -4.67 -56.03
C GLY A 72 0.20 -5.34 -55.19
N ALA A 73 0.42 -5.41 -53.89
CA ALA A 73 -0.52 -5.95 -52.91
C ALA A 73 -1.83 -5.12 -52.87
N ARG A 74 -2.97 -5.78 -52.75
CA ARG A 74 -4.27 -5.13 -52.56
C ARG A 74 -4.32 -4.44 -51.20
N ARG A 75 -4.55 -3.13 -51.18
CA ARG A 75 -4.59 -2.32 -49.97
C ARG A 75 -5.97 -1.68 -49.82
N GLY A 76 -6.44 -1.62 -48.56
CA GLY A 76 -7.61 -0.86 -48.15
C GLY A 76 -7.29 0.60 -47.91
N ASP A 77 -7.75 1.13 -46.79
CA ASP A 77 -7.46 2.49 -46.36
C ASP A 77 -6.07 2.60 -45.64
N ILE A 78 -5.64 3.83 -45.42
CA ILE A 78 -4.36 4.12 -44.75
C ILE A 78 -4.36 3.73 -43.29
N ASN A 79 -5.51 3.66 -42.63
CA ASN A 79 -5.65 3.34 -41.19
C ASN A 79 -5.53 1.84 -40.89
N SER A 80 -5.34 1.01 -41.91
CA SER A 80 -5.22 -0.43 -41.76
C SER A 80 -4.05 -0.80 -40.87
N PRO A 81 -4.20 -1.74 -39.91
CA PRO A 81 -3.14 -2.18 -38.98
C PRO A 81 -1.97 -2.89 -39.69
N VAL A 82 -2.16 -3.29 -40.96
CA VAL A 82 -1.11 -3.92 -41.77
C VAL A 82 -0.09 -2.91 -42.31
N LEU A 83 -0.45 -1.62 -42.31
CA LEU A 83 0.40 -0.56 -42.81
C LEU A 83 1.22 0.08 -41.68
N VAL A 84 2.42 0.52 -42.01
CA VAL A 84 3.25 1.32 -41.08
C VAL A 84 2.52 2.63 -40.80
N GLY A 85 2.36 2.96 -39.49
CA GLY A 85 1.57 4.10 -39.07
C GLY A 85 0.06 3.85 -38.96
N GLY A 86 -0.42 2.64 -39.29
CA GLY A 86 -1.81 2.25 -39.10
C GLY A 86 -2.21 2.00 -37.66
N ALA A 87 -3.48 1.66 -37.45
CA ALA A 87 -4.06 1.38 -36.13
C ALA A 87 -3.47 0.13 -35.49
N ARG A 88 -3.62 0.03 -34.17
CA ARG A 88 -3.20 -1.16 -33.41
C ARG A 88 -4.37 -2.13 -33.24
N VAL A 89 -4.19 -3.40 -33.64
CA VAL A 89 -5.11 -4.49 -33.37
C VAL A 89 -4.77 -5.10 -32.01
N PHE A 90 -5.78 -5.45 -31.21
CA PHE A 90 -5.64 -6.04 -29.89
C PHE A 90 -4.73 -5.25 -28.92
N GLY A 91 -4.68 -3.94 -29.09
CA GLY A 91 -3.97 -3.07 -28.17
C GLY A 91 -4.68 -2.95 -26.81
N PRO A 92 -4.03 -2.34 -25.83
CA PRO A 92 -4.62 -2.15 -24.50
C PRO A 92 -5.90 -1.29 -24.62
N LYS A 93 -6.91 -1.67 -23.84
CA LYS A 93 -8.14 -0.91 -23.63
C LYS A 93 -8.27 -0.52 -22.17
N PRO A 94 -8.83 0.65 -21.84
CA PRO A 94 -9.08 1.03 -20.46
C PRO A 94 -9.88 -0.05 -19.73
N ARG A 95 -9.42 -0.47 -18.55
CA ARG A 95 -10.09 -1.48 -17.74
C ARG A 95 -9.85 -1.25 -16.25
N ASN A 96 -10.77 -1.72 -15.45
CA ASN A 96 -10.58 -1.78 -14.00
C ASN A 96 -9.78 -3.03 -13.66
N TYR A 97 -8.81 -2.85 -12.75
CA TYR A 97 -8.00 -3.95 -12.21
C TYR A 97 -8.49 -4.40 -10.84
N ASP A 98 -9.43 -3.66 -10.25
CA ASP A 98 -9.96 -3.93 -8.92
C ASP A 98 -10.79 -5.23 -8.91
N PHE A 99 -10.69 -5.96 -7.80
CA PHE A 99 -11.49 -7.14 -7.53
C PHE A 99 -11.94 -7.13 -6.06
N LYS A 100 -13.03 -7.83 -5.75
CA LYS A 100 -13.62 -7.85 -4.43
C LYS A 100 -13.05 -8.98 -3.59
N LEU A 101 -12.66 -8.68 -2.35
CA LEU A 101 -12.26 -9.66 -1.34
C LEU A 101 -13.18 -9.58 -0.12
N ASN A 102 -13.53 -10.71 0.45
CA ASN A 102 -14.43 -10.81 1.61
C ASN A 102 -13.82 -10.14 2.85
N LYS A 103 -14.65 -9.47 3.65
CA LYS A 103 -14.21 -8.76 4.88
C LYS A 103 -13.46 -9.68 5.85
N LYS A 104 -13.94 -10.91 6.07
CA LYS A 104 -13.29 -11.89 6.96
C LYS A 104 -11.88 -12.26 6.48
N VAL A 105 -11.66 -12.41 5.16
CA VAL A 105 -10.33 -12.72 4.59
C VAL A 105 -9.39 -11.53 4.77
N LYS A 106 -9.85 -10.29 4.57
CA LYS A 106 -9.05 -9.08 4.85
C LYS A 106 -8.66 -8.97 6.33
N ALA A 107 -9.57 -9.29 7.25
CA ALA A 107 -9.28 -9.29 8.68
C ALA A 107 -8.26 -10.38 9.04
N LEU A 108 -8.38 -11.58 8.47
CA LEU A 108 -7.41 -12.66 8.64
C LEU A 108 -6.03 -12.26 8.12
N ALA A 109 -5.96 -11.65 6.93
CA ALA A 109 -4.70 -11.17 6.35
C ALA A 109 -4.00 -10.14 7.25
N ARG A 110 -4.75 -9.17 7.80
CA ARG A 110 -4.19 -8.17 8.72
C ARG A 110 -3.66 -8.80 9.99
N ARG A 111 -4.43 -9.69 10.63
CA ARG A 111 -3.99 -10.43 11.82
C ARG A 111 -2.75 -11.25 11.53
N SER A 112 -2.71 -11.98 10.40
CA SER A 112 -1.54 -12.74 9.97
C SER A 112 -0.29 -11.87 9.79
N ALA A 113 -0.42 -10.68 9.18
CA ALA A 113 0.70 -9.75 9.03
C ALA A 113 1.18 -9.19 10.37
N LEU A 114 0.28 -8.92 11.32
CA LEU A 114 0.62 -8.47 12.67
C LEU A 114 1.30 -9.59 13.48
N SER A 115 0.85 -10.84 13.34
CA SER A 115 1.49 -11.99 13.96
C SER A 115 2.92 -12.19 13.47
N TYR A 116 3.20 -12.04 12.17
CA TYR A 116 4.58 -12.05 11.68
C TYR A 116 5.43 -10.96 12.32
N LYS A 117 4.91 -9.73 12.42
CA LYS A 117 5.65 -8.63 13.07
C LYS A 117 5.89 -8.88 14.56
N ALA A 118 4.97 -9.53 15.25
CA ALA A 118 5.14 -9.92 16.64
C ALA A 118 6.21 -11.02 16.80
N GLN A 119 6.19 -12.05 15.95
CA GLN A 119 7.18 -13.13 15.92
C GLN A 119 8.60 -12.63 15.59
N GLU A 120 8.72 -11.66 14.68
CA GLU A 120 9.99 -11.01 14.33
C GLU A 120 10.51 -10.06 15.42
N GLY A 121 9.74 -9.78 16.47
CA GLY A 121 10.07 -8.75 17.47
C GLY A 121 10.15 -7.33 16.87
N ALA A 122 9.45 -7.10 15.78
CA ALA A 122 9.49 -5.85 15.02
C ALA A 122 8.38 -4.85 15.44
N ILE A 123 7.77 -5.05 16.62
CA ILE A 123 6.77 -4.15 17.21
C ILE A 123 7.44 -3.44 18.39
N VAL A 124 7.47 -2.12 18.33
CA VAL A 124 7.93 -1.23 19.40
C VAL A 124 6.73 -0.45 19.92
N VAL A 125 6.48 -0.54 21.23
CA VAL A 125 5.38 0.19 21.88
C VAL A 125 5.93 1.46 22.52
N VAL A 126 5.27 2.59 22.27
CA VAL A 126 5.68 3.91 22.75
C VAL A 126 4.52 4.60 23.46
N GLU A 127 4.79 5.40 24.46
CA GLU A 127 3.80 6.30 25.05
C GLU A 127 3.14 7.19 24.00
N ASP A 128 1.90 7.62 24.26
CA ASP A 128 1.25 8.58 23.36
C ASP A 128 2.00 9.92 23.39
N PHE A 129 2.28 10.43 22.21
CA PHE A 129 3.01 11.68 22.05
C PHE A 129 2.32 12.63 21.07
N ASN A 130 2.57 13.91 21.24
CA ASN A 130 2.13 14.94 20.34
C ASN A 130 3.26 15.96 20.12
N PHE A 131 3.27 16.57 18.94
CA PHE A 131 4.17 17.68 18.63
C PHE A 131 3.38 19.00 18.65
N GLU A 132 3.90 20.02 19.33
CA GLU A 132 3.30 21.37 19.36
C GLU A 132 3.27 21.99 17.96
N ALA A 133 4.34 21.76 17.17
CA ALA A 133 4.46 22.24 15.81
C ALA A 133 4.98 21.12 14.87
N PRO A 134 4.58 21.12 13.59
CA PRO A 134 5.05 20.12 12.63
C PRO A 134 6.52 20.40 12.27
N LYS A 135 7.44 19.57 12.77
CA LYS A 135 8.89 19.62 12.49
C LYS A 135 9.44 18.26 12.16
N THR A 136 10.07 18.10 10.99
CA THR A 136 10.70 16.84 10.56
C THR A 136 11.88 16.45 11.45
N LYS A 137 12.66 17.42 11.96
CA LYS A 137 13.77 17.15 12.88
C LYS A 137 13.31 16.45 14.15
N SER A 138 12.24 16.93 14.79
CA SER A 138 11.70 16.30 16.01
C SER A 138 11.26 14.85 15.77
N PHE A 139 10.72 14.56 14.59
CA PHE A 139 10.36 13.19 14.23
C PHE A 139 11.60 12.30 14.00
N ILE A 140 12.64 12.84 13.35
CA ILE A 140 13.93 12.14 13.15
C ILE A 140 14.57 11.82 14.51
N ASP A 141 14.56 12.76 15.45
CA ASP A 141 15.10 12.56 16.79
C ASP A 141 14.39 11.38 17.50
N VAL A 142 13.05 11.30 17.41
CA VAL A 142 12.29 10.17 17.97
C VAL A 142 12.70 8.84 17.31
N VAL A 143 12.79 8.77 15.97
CA VAL A 143 13.17 7.56 15.24
C VAL A 143 14.60 7.12 15.59
N ASN A 144 15.53 8.07 15.74
CA ASN A 144 16.91 7.80 16.18
C ASN A 144 16.96 7.28 17.62
N ASN A 145 16.22 7.91 18.53
CA ASN A 145 16.15 7.51 19.93
C ASN A 145 15.62 6.07 20.09
N LEU A 146 14.64 5.70 19.27
CA LEU A 146 14.10 4.33 19.22
C LEU A 146 15.01 3.34 18.48
N LYS A 147 16.14 3.79 17.93
CA LYS A 147 17.12 2.98 17.17
C LYS A 147 16.53 2.24 15.96
N VAL A 148 15.57 2.87 15.29
CA VAL A 148 14.86 2.30 14.12
C VAL A 148 15.10 3.09 12.83
N ALA A 149 16.04 4.02 12.82
CA ALA A 149 16.32 4.93 11.70
C ALA A 149 16.72 4.20 10.39
N ASP A 150 17.41 3.07 10.49
CA ASP A 150 17.89 2.29 9.34
C ASP A 150 16.79 1.46 8.66
N LYS A 151 15.60 1.38 9.28
CA LYS A 151 14.49 0.56 8.80
C LYS A 151 13.34 1.43 8.32
N LYS A 152 12.49 0.88 7.47
CA LYS A 152 11.20 1.52 7.15
C LYS A 152 10.30 1.45 8.37
N VAL A 153 9.85 2.60 8.86
CA VAL A 153 9.04 2.72 10.09
C VAL A 153 7.59 3.00 9.74
N LEU A 154 6.68 2.25 10.34
CA LEU A 154 5.24 2.54 10.34
C LEU A 154 4.84 2.97 11.75
N VAL A 155 4.54 4.25 11.93
CA VAL A 155 4.01 4.77 13.20
C VAL A 155 2.50 4.65 13.20
N VAL A 156 1.95 4.01 14.22
CA VAL A 156 0.50 3.82 14.38
C VAL A 156 0.00 4.63 15.54
N LEU A 157 -0.92 5.54 15.24
CA LEU A 157 -1.54 6.46 16.21
C LEU A 157 -2.98 6.03 16.50
N PRO A 158 -3.50 6.34 17.71
CA PRO A 158 -4.89 6.03 18.06
C PRO A 158 -5.89 6.87 17.25
N GLU A 159 -5.54 8.11 16.93
CA GLU A 159 -6.36 9.07 16.19
C GLU A 159 -5.50 9.90 15.24
N ALA A 160 -6.18 10.63 14.34
CA ALA A 160 -5.51 11.49 13.38
C ALA A 160 -4.78 12.65 14.08
N ASN A 161 -3.45 12.67 13.97
CA ASN A 161 -2.62 13.75 14.47
C ASN A 161 -1.94 14.46 13.31
N LYS A 162 -2.42 15.66 12.98
CA LYS A 162 -1.90 16.47 11.87
C LYS A 162 -0.43 16.83 12.03
N ASN A 163 0.01 17.16 13.24
CA ASN A 163 1.39 17.60 13.47
C ASN A 163 2.38 16.44 13.29
N VAL A 164 2.05 15.24 13.82
CA VAL A 164 2.89 14.05 13.65
C VAL A 164 2.91 13.62 12.19
N TYR A 165 1.76 13.61 11.51
CA TYR A 165 1.68 13.25 10.09
C TYR A 165 2.52 14.18 9.20
N LEU A 166 2.41 15.50 9.38
CA LEU A 166 3.17 16.48 8.60
C LEU A 166 4.68 16.38 8.89
N SER A 167 5.07 16.05 10.12
CA SER A 167 6.46 15.86 10.52
C SER A 167 7.10 14.64 9.87
N ALA A 168 6.34 13.55 9.69
CA ALA A 168 6.82 12.31 9.10
C ALA A 168 6.77 12.28 7.56
N ARG A 169 5.79 12.97 6.96
CA ARG A 169 5.43 12.84 5.53
C ARG A 169 6.60 13.06 4.56
N ASN A 170 7.53 13.95 4.87
CA ASN A 170 8.69 14.24 4.01
C ASN A 170 9.78 13.15 4.05
N LEU A 171 9.72 12.21 4.99
CA LEU A 171 10.72 11.15 5.14
C LEU A 171 10.31 9.92 4.32
N GLN A 172 11.19 9.47 3.41
CA GLN A 172 10.92 8.32 2.53
C GLN A 172 10.72 7.01 3.27
N GLY A 173 11.43 6.82 4.40
CA GLY A 173 11.39 5.61 5.22
C GLY A 173 10.28 5.59 6.27
N ALA A 174 9.53 6.69 6.47
CA ALA A 174 8.54 6.81 7.52
C ALA A 174 7.12 6.92 6.97
N LYS A 175 6.19 6.17 7.58
CA LYS A 175 4.75 6.29 7.32
C LYS A 175 4.01 6.40 8.64
N VAL A 176 2.95 7.19 8.66
CA VAL A 176 2.03 7.30 9.80
C VAL A 176 0.67 6.80 9.37
N ALA A 177 0.09 5.94 10.18
CA ALA A 177 -1.26 5.41 10.00
C ALA A 177 -2.07 5.56 11.28
N ILE A 178 -3.39 5.57 11.15
CA ILE A 178 -4.31 5.51 12.28
C ILE A 178 -4.63 4.02 12.54
N ALA A 179 -4.88 3.66 13.78
CA ALA A 179 -5.20 2.29 14.18
C ALA A 179 -6.37 1.67 13.40
N SER A 180 -7.37 2.49 13.00
CA SER A 180 -8.49 2.05 12.16
C SER A 180 -8.11 1.74 10.71
N ASP A 181 -7.07 2.40 10.19
CA ASP A 181 -6.70 2.40 8.77
C ASP A 181 -5.50 1.49 8.46
N ILE A 182 -5.08 0.69 9.44
CA ILE A 182 -4.01 -0.28 9.25
C ILE A 182 -4.38 -1.23 8.12
N ASN A 183 -3.48 -1.37 7.14
CA ASN A 183 -3.61 -2.30 6.04
C ASN A 183 -2.43 -3.29 5.99
N THR A 184 -2.68 -4.47 5.45
CA THR A 184 -1.72 -5.57 5.36
C THR A 184 -0.44 -5.15 4.62
N TYR A 185 -0.57 -4.40 3.52
CA TYR A 185 0.59 -3.92 2.75
C TYR A 185 1.48 -2.97 3.56
N GLY A 186 0.90 -2.03 4.30
CA GLY A 186 1.65 -1.09 5.14
C GLY A 186 2.43 -1.78 6.24
N VAL A 187 1.81 -2.76 6.92
CA VAL A 187 2.44 -3.57 7.97
C VAL A 187 3.63 -4.38 7.42
N LEU A 188 3.45 -5.06 6.29
CA LEU A 188 4.52 -5.88 5.70
C LEU A 188 5.65 -5.04 5.11
N ASN A 189 5.33 -3.89 4.48
CA ASN A 189 6.34 -3.01 3.90
C ASN A 189 7.20 -2.29 4.95
N ALA A 190 6.71 -2.16 6.17
CA ALA A 190 7.47 -1.63 7.29
C ALA A 190 8.46 -2.67 7.81
N GLY A 191 9.69 -2.25 8.06
CA GLY A 191 10.66 -3.07 8.78
C GLY A 191 10.37 -3.11 10.29
N VAL A 192 9.85 -2.01 10.85
CA VAL A 192 9.45 -1.88 12.25
C VAL A 192 8.14 -1.13 12.36
N MET A 193 7.24 -1.61 13.22
CA MET A 193 6.03 -0.91 13.63
C MET A 193 6.26 -0.23 14.97
N VAL A 194 6.08 1.07 15.02
CA VAL A 194 6.04 1.85 16.26
C VAL A 194 4.57 2.12 16.58
N VAL A 195 4.06 1.53 17.63
CA VAL A 195 2.64 1.61 17.99
C VAL A 195 2.52 2.36 19.31
N THR A 196 1.66 3.38 19.36
CA THR A 196 1.38 4.05 20.64
C THR A 196 0.50 3.17 21.52
N GLU A 197 0.62 3.32 22.84
CA GLU A 197 -0.07 2.48 23.83
C GLU A 197 -1.59 2.45 23.60
N ASN A 198 -2.22 3.61 23.41
CA ASN A 198 -3.67 3.69 23.15
C ASN A 198 -4.08 3.16 21.75
N ALA A 199 -3.16 3.09 20.79
CA ALA A 199 -3.45 2.53 19.49
C ALA A 199 -3.59 1.01 19.50
N LEU A 200 -2.89 0.31 20.40
CA LEU A 200 -3.01 -1.14 20.55
C LEU A 200 -4.42 -1.57 20.88
N GLY A 201 -5.06 -0.95 21.87
CA GLY A 201 -6.44 -1.26 22.24
C GLY A 201 -7.43 -1.01 21.09
N LYS A 202 -7.19 0.03 20.28
CA LYS A 202 -8.01 0.31 19.09
C LYS A 202 -7.81 -0.72 17.97
N ILE A 203 -6.58 -1.18 17.74
CA ILE A 203 -6.28 -2.26 16.78
C ILE A 203 -7.02 -3.54 17.16
N GLU A 204 -6.93 -3.92 18.44
CA GLU A 204 -7.61 -5.11 18.97
C GLU A 204 -9.13 -5.00 18.85
N ALA A 205 -9.71 -3.85 19.18
CA ALA A 205 -11.14 -3.61 19.05
C ALA A 205 -11.66 -3.68 17.60
N VAL A 206 -10.83 -3.30 16.61
CA VAL A 206 -11.17 -3.37 15.18
C VAL A 206 -11.06 -4.78 14.63
N LEU A 207 -10.05 -5.56 15.07
CA LEU A 207 -9.74 -6.87 14.49
C LEU A 207 -10.43 -8.04 15.22
N ASN A 208 -10.90 -7.87 16.45
CA ASN A 208 -11.66 -8.88 17.21
C ASN A 208 -13.17 -8.89 16.91
N LYS A 209 -13.64 -8.08 15.97
CA LYS A 209 -15.05 -8.05 15.52
C LYS A 209 -15.41 -9.20 14.60
#